data_e6d2fbe8d9fc3d64d119ea51af149dc9
#
_entry.id   e6d2fbe8d9fc3d64d119ea51af149dc9
#
_cell.length_a   1.000
_cell.length_b   1.000
_cell.length_c   1.000
_cell.angle_alpha   90.00
_cell.angle_beta   90.00
_cell.angle_gamma   90.00
#
_symmetry.space_group_name_H-M   'P 1'
#
loop_
_entity.id
_entity.type
_entity.pdbx_description
1 polymer ?
#
loop_
_entity_poly.entity_id
_entity_poly.type
_entity_poly.pdbx_seq_one_letter_code
_entity_poly.pdbx_strand_id
1 'polypeptide(L)'
;KDPALRPKMPGVKYWGNKAVTGLINWVCGSAQFTDVSCGFRAFSREAAYRLTLFGRYTYTQECFIDLFSKGVRIAEVPLAVRGVREHGKSRIASSILKYASNSLPIILRAMRDIRPLKFFGGIAVMLGVLGLLTGGWVAFWYFTHNNRTHPFTSLIPISGVLVTLAFLSGVMALLADMMGRHRKISEELLYLARRRVYHERNQKVIVRTPAAEPEQDKLVAVES
;
A
#
# COMPACT_ATOMS: atom_id res chain seq x y z
N LYS A 1 -8.67 -21.66 -7.70
CA LYS A 1 -7.24 -21.46 -8.10
C LYS A 1 -6.81 -22.71 -8.85
N ASP A 2 -6.57 -22.56 -10.14
CA ASP A 2 -6.19 -23.67 -11.00
C ASP A 2 -4.77 -24.15 -10.63
N PRO A 3 -4.57 -25.41 -10.20
CA PRO A 3 -3.25 -25.94 -9.88
C PRO A 3 -2.28 -25.91 -11.06
N ALA A 4 -2.78 -25.96 -12.30
CA ALA A 4 -1.99 -25.93 -13.52
C ALA A 4 -1.29 -24.58 -13.76
N LEU A 5 -1.82 -23.50 -13.20
CA LEU A 5 -1.26 -22.15 -13.30
C LEU A 5 -0.27 -21.82 -12.15
N ARG A 6 0.02 -22.79 -11.31
CA ARG A 6 0.92 -22.59 -10.17
C ARG A 6 2.37 -22.48 -10.64
N PRO A 7 3.04 -21.34 -10.43
CA PRO A 7 4.42 -21.18 -10.88
C PRO A 7 5.35 -22.13 -10.10
N LYS A 8 6.21 -22.85 -10.82
CA LYS A 8 7.28 -23.69 -10.23
C LYS A 8 8.33 -22.75 -9.63
N MET A 9 8.20 -22.41 -8.34
CA MET A 9 9.14 -21.53 -7.65
C MET A 9 9.59 -22.17 -6.31
N PRO A 10 10.78 -21.79 -5.79
CA PRO A 10 11.24 -22.26 -4.48
C PRO A 10 10.21 -21.95 -3.39
N GLY A 11 9.96 -22.92 -2.49
CA GLY A 11 8.92 -22.83 -1.46
C GLY A 11 8.99 -21.56 -0.63
N VAL A 12 10.19 -21.11 -0.32
CA VAL A 12 10.40 -19.89 0.47
C VAL A 12 9.92 -18.62 -0.26
N LYS A 13 10.08 -18.52 -1.57
CA LYS A 13 9.54 -17.42 -2.38
C LYS A 13 8.01 -17.46 -2.42
N TYR A 14 7.46 -18.65 -2.51
CA TYR A 14 6.01 -18.86 -2.49
C TYR A 14 5.39 -18.38 -1.17
N TRP A 15 5.94 -18.80 -0.03
CA TRP A 15 5.46 -18.39 1.29
C TRP A 15 5.66 -16.89 1.53
N GLY A 16 6.82 -16.33 1.13
CA GLY A 16 7.08 -14.89 1.21
C GLY A 16 6.08 -14.08 0.40
N ASN A 17 5.78 -14.47 -0.84
CA ASN A 17 4.77 -13.81 -1.66
C ASN A 17 3.37 -13.91 -1.04
N LYS A 18 3.01 -15.09 -0.53
CA LYS A 18 1.72 -15.30 0.15
C LYS A 18 1.58 -14.44 1.40
N ALA A 19 2.63 -14.32 2.20
CA ALA A 19 2.65 -13.47 3.39
C ALA A 19 2.46 -11.98 3.02
N VAL A 20 3.20 -11.48 2.03
CA VAL A 20 3.07 -10.10 1.54
C VAL A 20 1.68 -9.85 0.96
N THR A 21 1.14 -10.78 0.16
CA THR A 21 -0.22 -10.67 -0.39
C THR A 21 -1.26 -10.66 0.73
N GLY A 22 -1.14 -11.53 1.73
CA GLY A 22 -2.02 -11.55 2.90
C GLY A 22 -1.99 -10.23 3.68
N LEU A 23 -0.81 -9.68 3.86
CA LEU A 23 -0.63 -8.40 4.55
C LEU A 23 -1.24 -7.23 3.78
N ILE A 24 -1.09 -7.20 2.44
CA ILE A 24 -1.73 -6.18 1.60
C ILE A 24 -3.25 -6.33 1.61
N ASN A 25 -3.78 -7.54 1.53
CA ASN A 25 -5.21 -7.79 1.66
C ASN A 25 -5.77 -7.31 3.01
N TRP A 26 -5.02 -7.52 4.08
CA TRP A 26 -5.38 -7.01 5.41
C TRP A 26 -5.36 -5.47 5.48
N VAL A 27 -4.34 -4.82 4.91
CA VAL A 27 -4.27 -3.35 4.81
C VAL A 27 -5.43 -2.80 3.99
N CYS A 28 -5.73 -3.40 2.84
CA CYS A 28 -6.85 -3.02 1.98
C CYS A 28 -8.23 -3.36 2.60
N GLY A 29 -8.30 -4.38 3.46
CA GLY A 29 -9.46 -4.73 4.28
C GLY A 29 -10.54 -5.54 3.59
N SER A 30 -10.80 -5.37 2.31
CA SER A 30 -11.81 -6.10 1.52
C SER A 30 -11.23 -6.68 0.22
N ALA A 31 -9.99 -6.38 -0.09
CA ALA A 31 -9.35 -6.89 -1.28
C ALA A 31 -8.99 -8.38 -1.14
N GLN A 32 -9.19 -9.14 -2.21
CA GLN A 32 -8.83 -10.54 -2.28
C GLN A 32 -7.81 -10.77 -3.42
N PHE A 33 -6.70 -10.04 -3.36
CA PHE A 33 -5.62 -10.23 -4.32
C PHE A 33 -4.96 -11.59 -4.12
N THR A 34 -4.56 -12.23 -5.23
CA THR A 34 -3.90 -13.53 -5.21
C THR A 34 -2.40 -13.44 -5.38
N ASP A 35 -1.90 -12.44 -6.15
CA ASP A 35 -0.48 -12.16 -6.34
C ASP A 35 -0.20 -10.67 -6.54
N VAL A 36 0.32 -10.00 -5.52
CA VAL A 36 0.68 -8.59 -5.55
C VAL A 36 2.11 -8.33 -6.00
N SER A 37 2.90 -9.38 -6.21
CA SER A 37 4.32 -9.27 -6.57
C SER A 37 4.57 -9.39 -8.06
N CYS A 38 3.56 -9.77 -8.85
CA CYS A 38 3.66 -9.85 -10.30
C CYS A 38 3.90 -8.47 -10.90
N GLY A 39 4.91 -8.35 -11.74
CA GLY A 39 5.26 -7.09 -12.44
C GLY A 39 4.50 -6.86 -13.74
N PHE A 40 3.83 -7.89 -14.29
CA PHE A 40 3.08 -7.77 -15.54
C PHE A 40 1.71 -7.15 -15.28
N ARG A 41 1.48 -5.93 -15.80
CA ARG A 41 0.29 -5.14 -15.51
C ARG A 41 -0.09 -4.26 -16.67
N ALA A 42 -1.39 -4.06 -16.84
CA ALA A 42 -1.96 -3.07 -17.74
C ALA A 42 -2.76 -2.05 -16.91
N PHE A 43 -2.61 -0.79 -17.25
CA PHE A 43 -3.32 0.31 -16.61
C PHE A 43 -4.22 0.99 -17.65
N SER A 44 -5.46 1.24 -17.28
CA SER A 44 -6.27 2.16 -18.06
C SER A 44 -5.70 3.58 -17.95
N ARG A 45 -5.99 4.43 -18.91
CA ARG A 45 -5.58 5.85 -18.90
C ARG A 45 -6.00 6.54 -17.60
N GLU A 46 -7.20 6.28 -17.17
CA GLU A 46 -7.77 6.83 -15.94
C GLU A 46 -7.02 6.35 -14.68
N ALA A 47 -6.69 5.06 -14.61
CA ALA A 47 -5.88 4.52 -13.53
C ALA A 47 -4.47 5.12 -13.50
N ALA A 48 -3.87 5.35 -14.69
CA ALA A 48 -2.55 5.96 -14.80
C ALA A 48 -2.53 7.42 -14.30
N TYR A 49 -3.59 8.19 -14.54
CA TYR A 49 -3.69 9.56 -14.02
C TYR A 49 -3.82 9.61 -12.49
N ARG A 50 -4.51 8.62 -11.91
CA ARG A 50 -4.71 8.51 -10.46
C ARG A 50 -3.50 7.94 -9.73
N LEU A 51 -2.63 7.23 -10.44
CA LEU A 51 -1.49 6.56 -9.82
C LEU A 51 -0.46 7.56 -9.28
N THR A 52 -0.14 7.43 -7.98
CA THR A 52 0.86 8.25 -7.30
C THR A 52 1.81 7.35 -6.53
N LEU A 53 3.01 7.14 -7.06
CA LEU A 53 4.03 6.26 -6.50
C LEU A 53 5.19 7.08 -5.95
N PHE A 54 5.59 6.81 -4.73
CA PHE A 54 6.73 7.45 -4.07
C PHE A 54 7.91 6.49 -3.86
N GLY A 55 7.66 5.16 -3.92
CA GLY A 55 8.65 4.13 -3.69
C GLY A 55 9.50 3.85 -4.93
N ARG A 56 10.83 3.75 -4.74
CA ARG A 56 11.75 3.41 -5.83
C ARG A 56 11.86 1.90 -6.11
N TYR A 57 11.55 1.04 -5.15
CA TYR A 57 11.85 -0.40 -5.21
C TYR A 57 10.64 -1.32 -5.28
N THR A 58 9.47 -0.89 -4.83
CA THR A 58 8.31 -1.76 -4.64
C THR A 58 7.05 -1.24 -5.31
N TYR A 59 7.23 -0.64 -6.47
CA TYR A 59 6.10 -0.12 -7.26
C TYR A 59 4.99 -1.17 -7.45
N THR A 60 5.34 -2.46 -7.49
CA THR A 60 4.37 -3.54 -7.67
C THR A 60 3.34 -3.60 -6.55
N GLN A 61 3.77 -3.51 -5.31
CA GLN A 61 2.91 -3.57 -4.12
C GLN A 61 2.22 -2.22 -3.88
N GLU A 62 2.96 -1.14 -4.06
CA GLU A 62 2.48 0.22 -3.88
C GLU A 62 1.34 0.56 -4.86
N CYS A 63 1.42 0.11 -6.13
CA CYS A 63 0.33 0.28 -7.10
C CYS A 63 -1.00 -0.32 -6.63
N PHE A 64 -0.98 -1.54 -6.06
CA PHE A 64 -2.21 -2.16 -5.57
C PHE A 64 -2.83 -1.36 -4.44
N ILE A 65 -2.00 -0.98 -3.48
CA ILE A 65 -2.42 -0.22 -2.32
C ILE A 65 -2.96 1.16 -2.73
N ASP A 66 -2.24 1.86 -3.61
CA ASP A 66 -2.60 3.22 -4.07
C ASP A 66 -3.89 3.20 -4.87
N LEU A 67 -3.99 2.37 -5.91
CA LEU A 67 -5.18 2.29 -6.75
C LEU A 67 -6.41 1.79 -5.98
N PHE A 68 -6.22 0.81 -5.09
CA PHE A 68 -7.31 0.32 -4.25
C PHE A 68 -7.83 1.40 -3.30
N SER A 69 -6.92 2.16 -2.66
CA SER A 69 -7.29 3.26 -1.74
C SER A 69 -8.08 4.37 -2.43
N LYS A 70 -7.90 4.53 -3.75
CA LYS A 70 -8.59 5.48 -4.63
C LYS A 70 -9.87 4.91 -5.27
N GLY A 71 -10.28 3.70 -4.89
CA GLY A 71 -11.50 3.07 -5.40
C GLY A 71 -11.42 2.63 -6.86
N VAL A 72 -10.21 2.51 -7.43
CA VAL A 72 -10.04 2.00 -8.80
C VAL A 72 -10.27 0.50 -8.81
N ARG A 73 -11.10 0.02 -9.74
CA ARG A 73 -11.34 -1.42 -9.92
C ARG A 73 -10.09 -2.11 -10.45
N ILE A 74 -9.67 -3.17 -9.76
CA ILE A 74 -8.52 -3.98 -10.11
C ILE A 74 -9.04 -5.38 -10.44
N ALA A 75 -8.67 -5.90 -11.62
CA ALA A 75 -8.97 -7.27 -12.03
C ALA A 75 -7.67 -8.07 -12.17
N GLU A 76 -7.67 -9.30 -11.68
CA GLU A 76 -6.58 -10.25 -11.87
C GLU A 76 -6.95 -11.21 -12.99
N VAL A 77 -6.08 -11.29 -13.99
CA VAL A 77 -6.21 -12.23 -15.10
C VAL A 77 -5.25 -13.38 -14.87
N PRO A 78 -5.73 -14.64 -14.79
CA PRO A 78 -4.86 -15.80 -14.60
C PRO A 78 -4.00 -16.01 -15.84
N LEU A 79 -2.68 -15.96 -15.66
CA LEU A 79 -1.68 -16.18 -16.71
C LEU A 79 -0.68 -17.22 -16.24
N ALA A 80 -0.23 -18.07 -17.18
CA ALA A 80 0.88 -19.00 -16.92
C ALA A 80 2.19 -18.21 -16.82
N VAL A 81 2.79 -18.20 -15.66
CA VAL A 81 4.05 -17.48 -15.39
C VAL A 81 5.17 -18.48 -15.14
N ARG A 82 6.31 -18.31 -15.82
CA ARG A 82 7.50 -19.13 -15.56
C ARG A 82 8.07 -18.76 -14.19
N GLY A 83 8.18 -19.76 -13.29
CA GLY A 83 8.70 -19.55 -11.93
C GLY A 83 10.21 -19.34 -11.86
N VAL A 84 10.95 -19.80 -12.89
CA VAL A 84 12.41 -19.70 -13.01
C VAL A 84 12.75 -18.92 -14.28
N ARG A 85 13.66 -17.96 -14.17
CA ARG A 85 14.16 -17.21 -15.34
C ARG A 85 15.10 -18.07 -16.15
N GLU A 86 15.00 -18.02 -17.47
CA GLU A 86 15.95 -18.69 -18.37
C GLU A 86 17.31 -18.00 -18.36
N HIS A 87 17.33 -16.67 -18.19
CA HIS A 87 18.55 -15.87 -18.24
C HIS A 87 18.65 -14.95 -17.00
N GLY A 88 19.80 -14.99 -16.36
CA GLY A 88 20.16 -14.08 -15.27
C GLY A 88 19.58 -14.38 -13.89
N LYS A 89 20.28 -13.92 -12.84
CA LYS A 89 19.84 -14.02 -11.45
C LYS A 89 18.88 -12.89 -11.09
N SER A 90 17.90 -13.15 -10.24
CA SER A 90 16.99 -12.11 -9.72
C SER A 90 17.77 -11.09 -8.90
N ARG A 91 17.76 -9.82 -9.30
CA ARG A 91 18.40 -8.73 -8.54
C ARG A 91 17.68 -8.40 -7.22
N ILE A 92 16.41 -8.71 -7.11
CA ILE A 92 15.55 -8.29 -5.99
C ILE A 92 15.40 -9.38 -4.94
N ALA A 93 15.44 -10.65 -5.34
CA ALA A 93 15.12 -11.79 -4.48
C ALA A 93 16.33 -12.71 -4.20
N SER A 94 17.53 -12.14 -4.05
CA SER A 94 18.72 -12.91 -3.69
C SER A 94 18.72 -13.39 -2.24
N SER A 95 18.00 -12.72 -1.34
CA SER A 95 17.86 -13.09 0.07
C SER A 95 16.46 -12.75 0.57
N ILE A 96 15.83 -13.68 1.27
CA ILE A 96 14.46 -13.52 1.82
C ILE A 96 14.44 -12.49 2.95
N LEU A 97 15.47 -12.50 3.79
CA LEU A 97 15.62 -11.51 4.86
C LEU A 97 15.74 -10.10 4.28
N LYS A 98 16.52 -9.93 3.21
CA LYS A 98 16.64 -8.66 2.51
C LYS A 98 15.33 -8.23 1.82
N TYR A 99 14.57 -9.18 1.28
CA TYR A 99 13.26 -8.89 0.73
C TYR A 99 12.26 -8.48 1.81
N ALA A 100 12.21 -9.20 2.92
CA ALA A 100 11.33 -8.89 4.05
C ALA A 100 11.70 -7.54 4.69
N SER A 101 13.00 -7.27 4.92
CA SER A 101 13.46 -5.99 5.48
C SER A 101 13.17 -4.79 4.58
N ASN A 102 13.14 -4.97 3.26
CA ASN A 102 12.78 -3.91 2.32
C ASN A 102 11.26 -3.75 2.17
N SER A 103 10.49 -4.84 2.24
CA SER A 103 9.03 -4.80 2.04
C SER A 103 8.27 -4.35 3.29
N LEU A 104 8.72 -4.75 4.48
CA LEU A 104 8.05 -4.42 5.74
C LEU A 104 7.93 -2.90 6.00
N PRO A 105 8.98 -2.07 5.86
CA PRO A 105 8.85 -0.63 6.04
C PRO A 105 7.86 0.01 5.08
N ILE A 106 7.75 -0.51 3.85
CA ILE A 106 6.83 0.02 2.84
C ILE A 106 5.39 -0.29 3.20
N ILE A 107 5.13 -1.50 3.67
CA ILE A 107 3.80 -1.90 4.10
C ILE A 107 3.39 -1.12 5.35
N LEU A 108 4.30 -0.94 6.31
CA LEU A 108 4.06 -0.12 7.49
C LEU A 108 3.77 1.35 7.14
N ARG A 109 4.53 1.92 6.17
CA ARG A 109 4.25 3.27 5.65
C ARG A 109 2.88 3.32 4.99
N ALA A 110 2.57 2.36 4.12
CA ALA A 110 1.28 2.29 3.44
C ALA A 110 0.12 2.17 4.44
N MET A 111 0.26 1.35 5.48
CA MET A 111 -0.73 1.20 6.54
C MET A 111 -0.92 2.50 7.33
N ARG A 112 0.18 3.15 7.70
CA ARG A 112 0.16 4.46 8.36
C ARG A 112 -0.54 5.52 7.51
N ASP A 113 -0.26 5.52 6.20
CA ASP A 113 -0.74 6.54 5.27
C ASP A 113 -2.20 6.33 4.84
N ILE A 114 -2.67 5.07 4.76
CA ILE A 114 -4.03 4.73 4.33
C ILE A 114 -5.02 4.65 5.50
N ARG A 115 -4.58 4.10 6.63
CA ARG A 115 -5.41 3.89 7.82
C ARG A 115 -4.71 4.36 9.09
N PRO A 116 -4.37 5.65 9.16
CA PRO A 116 -3.58 6.19 10.27
C PRO A 116 -4.28 6.01 11.61
N LEU A 117 -5.60 6.18 11.66
CA LEU A 117 -6.38 6.00 12.88
C LEU A 117 -6.29 4.56 13.43
N LYS A 118 -6.30 3.55 12.55
CA LYS A 118 -6.14 2.16 12.98
C LYS A 118 -4.71 1.87 13.43
N PHE A 119 -3.72 2.45 12.77
CA PHE A 119 -2.31 2.23 13.08
C PHE A 119 -1.94 2.86 14.44
N PHE A 120 -2.08 4.15 14.58
CA PHE A 120 -1.74 4.86 15.83
C PHE A 120 -2.75 4.59 16.93
N GLY A 121 -4.04 4.44 16.59
CA GLY A 121 -5.08 4.09 17.55
C GLY A 121 -4.89 2.69 18.14
N GLY A 122 -4.45 1.72 17.34
CA GLY A 122 -4.09 0.39 17.83
C GLY A 122 -2.93 0.43 18.83
N ILE A 123 -1.90 1.24 18.55
CA ILE A 123 -0.78 1.46 19.49
C ILE A 123 -1.29 2.13 20.77
N ALA A 124 -2.13 3.16 20.64
CA ALA A 124 -2.69 3.87 21.78
C ALA A 124 -3.51 2.95 22.70
N VAL A 125 -4.37 2.10 22.11
CA VAL A 125 -5.18 1.13 22.87
C VAL A 125 -4.28 0.10 23.56
N MET A 126 -3.29 -0.45 22.85
CA MET A 126 -2.35 -1.42 23.41
C MET A 126 -1.58 -0.83 24.62
N LEU A 127 -1.00 0.35 24.46
CA LEU A 127 -0.27 1.03 25.55
C LEU A 127 -1.21 1.43 26.69
N GLY A 128 -2.42 1.89 26.38
CA GLY A 128 -3.43 2.24 27.37
C GLY A 128 -3.86 1.05 28.20
N VAL A 129 -4.14 -0.08 27.57
CA VAL A 129 -4.50 -1.33 28.29
C VAL A 129 -3.35 -1.80 29.18
N LEU A 130 -2.11 -1.80 28.67
CA LEU A 130 -0.93 -2.17 29.46
C LEU A 130 -0.74 -1.21 30.66
N GLY A 131 -0.88 0.09 30.45
CA GLY A 131 -0.78 1.09 31.50
C GLY A 131 -1.86 0.96 32.56
N LEU A 132 -3.11 0.72 32.13
CA LEU A 132 -4.23 0.51 33.06
C LEU A 132 -4.11 -0.82 33.81
N LEU A 133 -3.65 -1.88 33.20
CA LEU A 133 -3.43 -3.17 33.88
C LEU A 133 -2.32 -3.05 34.93
N THR A 134 -1.19 -2.42 34.59
CA THR A 134 -0.06 -2.25 35.53
C THR A 134 -0.42 -1.29 36.63
N GLY A 135 -1.06 -0.16 36.35
CA GLY A 135 -1.53 0.81 37.35
C GLY A 135 -2.65 0.25 38.21
N GLY A 136 -3.61 -0.45 37.61
CA GLY A 136 -4.72 -1.12 38.34
C GLY A 136 -4.22 -2.22 39.27
N TRP A 137 -3.18 -2.98 38.84
CA TRP A 137 -2.55 -3.98 39.72
C TRP A 137 -1.93 -3.33 40.95
N VAL A 138 -1.19 -2.22 40.80
CA VAL A 138 -0.57 -1.50 41.91
C VAL A 138 -1.63 -0.90 42.80
N ALA A 139 -2.70 -0.34 42.27
CA ALA A 139 -3.82 0.19 43.04
C ALA A 139 -4.51 -0.91 43.84
N PHE A 140 -4.80 -2.06 43.21
CA PHE A 140 -5.39 -3.22 43.89
C PHE A 140 -4.50 -3.69 45.05
N TRP A 141 -3.18 -3.81 44.81
CA TRP A 141 -2.21 -4.18 45.85
C TRP A 141 -2.20 -3.20 46.99
N TYR A 142 -2.22 -1.90 46.74
CA TYR A 142 -2.25 -0.82 47.71
C TYR A 142 -3.44 -0.93 48.67
N PHE A 143 -4.65 -1.13 48.14
CA PHE A 143 -5.87 -1.24 48.95
C PHE A 143 -5.96 -2.55 49.73
N THR A 144 -5.35 -3.63 49.23
CA THR A 144 -5.40 -4.94 49.90
C THR A 144 -4.30 -5.16 50.95
N HIS A 145 -3.18 -4.40 50.88
CA HIS A 145 -2.02 -4.60 51.74
C HIS A 145 -1.71 -3.36 52.59
N ASN A 146 -2.72 -2.89 53.29
CA ASN A 146 -2.59 -1.84 54.32
C ASN A 146 -1.87 -0.57 53.80
N ASN A 147 -2.25 -0.08 52.62
CA ASN A 147 -1.72 1.11 51.96
C ASN A 147 -0.19 1.06 51.67
N ARG A 148 0.36 -0.12 51.44
CA ARG A 148 1.77 -0.29 51.08
C ARG A 148 1.90 -0.60 49.58
N THR A 149 2.77 0.14 48.91
CA THR A 149 3.05 -0.08 47.48
C THR A 149 4.19 -1.07 47.22
N HIS A 150 4.99 -1.37 48.26
CA HIS A 150 6.08 -2.33 48.14
C HIS A 150 5.57 -3.78 47.96
N PRO A 151 6.07 -4.64 47.02
CA PRO A 151 7.29 -4.44 46.23
C PRO A 151 7.07 -3.74 44.86
N PHE A 152 5.85 -3.32 44.51
CA PHE A 152 5.48 -2.87 43.15
C PHE A 152 5.58 -1.34 42.94
N THR A 153 6.30 -0.62 43.79
CA THR A 153 6.45 0.85 43.73
C THR A 153 7.02 1.31 42.38
N SER A 154 7.94 0.54 41.74
CA SER A 154 8.52 0.85 40.47
C SER A 154 7.54 0.79 39.28
N LEU A 155 6.39 0.12 39.45
CA LEU A 155 5.35 0.06 38.41
C LEU A 155 4.55 1.36 38.32
N ILE A 156 4.55 2.20 39.35
CA ILE A 156 3.81 3.47 39.35
C ILE A 156 4.30 4.39 38.22
N PRO A 157 5.59 4.76 38.14
CA PRO A 157 6.07 5.60 37.03
C PRO A 157 5.95 4.90 35.68
N ILE A 158 6.10 3.58 35.60
CA ILE A 158 5.94 2.82 34.37
C ILE A 158 4.53 2.93 33.85
N SER A 159 3.52 2.72 34.71
CA SER A 159 2.10 2.85 34.32
C SER A 159 1.78 4.28 33.87
N GLY A 160 2.29 5.30 34.57
CA GLY A 160 2.12 6.70 34.21
C GLY A 160 2.70 7.01 32.80
N VAL A 161 3.92 6.54 32.52
CA VAL A 161 4.55 6.69 31.19
C VAL A 161 3.74 5.98 30.12
N LEU A 162 3.27 4.75 30.36
CA LEU A 162 2.46 4.00 29.40
C LEU A 162 1.15 4.72 29.06
N VAL A 163 0.45 5.25 30.05
CA VAL A 163 -0.80 6.01 29.84
C VAL A 163 -0.52 7.32 29.09
N THR A 164 0.55 8.02 29.42
CA THR A 164 0.95 9.25 28.71
C THR A 164 1.29 8.95 27.24
N LEU A 165 2.06 7.90 26.96
CA LEU A 165 2.36 7.47 25.60
C LEU A 165 1.09 7.01 24.85
N ALA A 166 0.16 6.35 25.52
CA ALA A 166 -1.14 5.99 24.95
C ALA A 166 -1.92 7.24 24.52
N PHE A 167 -2.00 8.24 25.38
CA PHE A 167 -2.66 9.52 25.07
C PHE A 167 -1.99 10.23 23.90
N LEU A 168 -0.67 10.37 23.89
CA LEU A 168 0.08 10.97 22.79
C LEU A 168 -0.12 10.22 21.47
N SER A 169 -0.13 8.89 21.51
CA SER A 169 -0.41 8.06 20.34
C SER A 169 -1.84 8.26 19.83
N GLY A 170 -2.81 8.47 20.71
CA GLY A 170 -4.19 8.81 20.37
C GLY A 170 -4.30 10.17 19.66
N VAL A 171 -3.62 11.18 20.18
CA VAL A 171 -3.55 12.51 19.55
C VAL A 171 -2.90 12.40 18.16
N MET A 172 -1.79 11.65 18.05
CA MET A 172 -1.15 11.39 16.74
C MET A 172 -2.07 10.67 15.76
N ALA A 173 -2.93 9.76 16.25
CA ALA A 173 -3.92 9.08 15.41
C ALA A 173 -4.90 10.08 14.76
N LEU A 174 -5.42 11.03 15.55
CA LEU A 174 -6.34 12.06 15.07
C LEU A 174 -5.68 13.02 14.09
N LEU A 175 -4.47 13.50 14.41
CA LEU A 175 -3.72 14.39 13.52
C LEU A 175 -3.39 13.70 12.19
N ALA A 176 -2.95 12.45 12.23
CA ALA A 176 -2.62 11.68 11.04
C ALA A 176 -3.86 11.37 10.18
N ASP A 177 -5.04 11.18 10.78
CA ASP A 177 -6.31 11.04 10.06
C ASP A 177 -6.69 12.35 9.35
N MET A 178 -6.50 13.48 10.00
CA MET A 178 -6.72 14.79 9.39
C MET A 178 -5.77 15.03 8.20
N MET A 179 -4.48 14.71 8.35
CA MET A 179 -3.51 14.78 7.24
C MET A 179 -3.86 13.83 6.10
N GLY A 180 -4.41 12.66 6.40
CA GLY A 180 -4.90 11.71 5.39
C GLY A 180 -6.01 12.29 4.52
N ARG A 181 -6.89 13.10 5.07
CA ARG A 181 -7.94 13.83 4.32
C ARG A 181 -7.35 14.91 3.41
N HIS A 182 -6.40 15.69 3.89
CA HIS A 182 -5.67 16.66 3.07
C HIS A 182 -4.95 16.01 1.90
N ARG A 183 -4.32 14.86 2.14
CA ARG A 183 -3.66 14.08 1.09
C ARG A 183 -4.66 13.67 -0.01
N LYS A 184 -5.85 13.19 0.32
CA LYS A 184 -6.89 12.82 -0.67
C LYS A 184 -7.29 14.00 -1.56
N ILE A 185 -7.47 15.18 -0.97
CA ILE A 185 -7.78 16.41 -1.71
C ILE A 185 -6.63 16.77 -2.67
N SER A 186 -5.38 16.72 -2.19
CA SER A 186 -4.19 17.00 -3.00
C SER A 186 -4.02 16.00 -4.16
N GLU A 187 -4.32 14.72 -3.93
CA GLU A 187 -4.28 13.69 -4.97
C GLU A 187 -5.36 13.89 -6.03
N GLU A 188 -6.56 14.34 -5.64
CA GLU A 188 -7.62 14.67 -6.60
C GLU A 188 -7.28 15.91 -7.43
N LEU A 189 -6.70 16.94 -6.82
CA LEU A 189 -6.19 18.10 -7.56
C LEU A 189 -5.09 17.70 -8.56
N LEU A 190 -4.17 16.83 -8.16
CA LEU A 190 -3.12 16.31 -9.04
C LEU A 190 -3.71 15.51 -10.20
N TYR A 191 -4.71 14.69 -9.95
CA TYR A 191 -5.43 13.95 -10.98
C TYR A 191 -6.08 14.90 -12.01
N LEU A 192 -6.80 15.92 -11.53
CA LEU A 192 -7.45 16.90 -12.41
C LEU A 192 -6.41 17.69 -13.24
N ALA A 193 -5.30 18.09 -12.64
CA ALA A 193 -4.21 18.76 -13.33
C ALA A 193 -3.60 17.88 -14.43
N ARG A 194 -3.29 16.61 -14.15
CA ARG A 194 -2.75 15.66 -15.13
C ARG A 194 -3.72 15.43 -16.29
N ARG A 195 -5.01 15.27 -15.98
CA ARG A 195 -6.06 15.08 -16.97
C ARG A 195 -6.17 16.29 -17.89
N ARG A 196 -6.14 17.50 -17.34
CA ARG A 196 -6.20 18.74 -18.10
C ARG A 196 -5.02 18.88 -19.05
N VAL A 197 -3.79 18.76 -18.55
CA VAL A 197 -2.57 18.84 -19.35
C VAL A 197 -2.57 17.83 -20.50
N TYR A 198 -3.04 16.62 -20.27
CA TYR A 198 -3.13 15.62 -21.31
C TYR A 198 -4.15 15.99 -22.40
N HIS A 199 -5.33 16.51 -22.03
CA HIS A 199 -6.33 16.95 -23.00
C HIS A 199 -5.83 18.11 -23.86
N GLU A 200 -5.20 19.11 -23.24
CA GLU A 200 -4.60 20.24 -23.94
C GLU A 200 -3.49 19.79 -24.91
N ARG A 201 -2.66 18.82 -24.50
CA ARG A 201 -1.61 18.26 -25.34
C ARG A 201 -2.18 17.52 -26.56
N ASN A 202 -3.20 16.70 -26.35
CA ASN A 202 -3.86 15.98 -27.45
C ASN A 202 -4.52 16.93 -28.45
N GLN A 203 -5.19 17.97 -27.98
CA GLN A 203 -5.77 18.97 -28.88
C GLN A 203 -4.70 19.64 -29.75
N LYS A 204 -3.55 19.98 -29.16
CA LYS A 204 -2.43 20.54 -29.93
C LYS A 204 -1.85 19.58 -30.96
N VAL A 205 -1.84 18.28 -30.71
CA VAL A 205 -1.37 17.27 -31.64
C VAL A 205 -2.36 17.11 -32.80
N ILE A 206 -3.65 17.06 -32.54
CA ILE A 206 -4.69 16.96 -33.57
C ILE A 206 -4.65 18.17 -34.51
N VAL A 207 -4.46 19.38 -33.97
CA VAL A 207 -4.36 20.61 -34.77
C VAL A 207 -3.08 20.67 -35.62
N ARG A 208 -2.00 19.99 -35.18
CA ARG A 208 -0.72 19.95 -35.91
C ARG A 208 -0.63 18.83 -36.96
N THR A 209 -1.51 17.84 -36.93
CA THR A 209 -1.60 16.83 -38.00
C THR A 209 -2.62 17.36 -38.98
N PRO A 210 -2.19 17.94 -40.16
CA PRO A 210 -3.14 18.26 -41.21
C PRO A 210 -3.88 16.98 -41.59
N ALA A 211 -5.19 17.11 -41.79
CA ALA A 211 -5.97 16.01 -42.32
C ALA A 211 -5.22 15.49 -43.54
N ALA A 212 -4.86 14.21 -43.55
CA ALA A 212 -4.33 13.56 -44.77
C ALA A 212 -5.36 13.87 -45.83
N GLU A 213 -4.92 14.60 -46.87
CA GLU A 213 -5.74 14.81 -48.06
C GLU A 213 -6.21 13.42 -48.54
N PRO A 214 -7.51 13.25 -48.80
CA PRO A 214 -7.98 12.00 -49.40
C PRO A 214 -7.15 11.80 -50.68
N GLU A 215 -6.43 10.72 -50.75
CA GLU A 215 -5.67 10.24 -51.91
C GLU A 215 -6.71 10.05 -53.02
N GLN A 216 -6.92 11.14 -53.80
CA GLN A 216 -7.71 11.12 -55.00
C GLN A 216 -7.00 10.23 -56.01
N ASP A 217 -7.49 9.03 -56.10
CA ASP A 217 -7.67 8.25 -57.30
C ASP A 217 -6.76 8.64 -58.49
N LYS A 218 -5.57 8.09 -58.55
CA LYS A 218 -4.85 7.94 -59.80
C LYS A 218 -5.25 6.62 -60.43
N LEU A 219 -6.50 6.60 -60.94
CA LEU A 219 -6.89 5.70 -62.02
C LEU A 219 -6.07 6.10 -63.23
N VAL A 220 -4.88 5.50 -63.39
CA VAL A 220 -4.17 5.52 -64.67
C VAL A 220 -4.87 4.48 -65.55
N ALA A 221 -5.68 4.99 -66.46
CA ALA A 221 -6.13 4.23 -67.62
C ALA A 221 -4.91 3.73 -68.38
N VAL A 222 -4.75 2.42 -68.47
CA VAL A 222 -3.90 1.75 -69.44
C VAL A 222 -4.80 1.35 -70.61
N GLU A 223 -4.88 2.21 -71.60
CA GLU A 223 -5.37 1.85 -72.95
C GLU A 223 -4.20 1.49 -73.85
N SER A 224 -4.43 0.38 -74.57
CA SER A 224 -3.77 -0.17 -75.79
C SER A 224 -2.43 -0.86 -75.57
#